data_6a2668df85f924265f4c51337a0950cb
#
_entry.id   6a2668df85f924265f4c51337a0950cb
#
_cell.length_a   1.000
_cell.length_b   1.000
_cell.length_c   1.000
_cell.angle_alpha   90.00
_cell.angle_beta   90.00
_cell.angle_gamma   90.00
#
_symmetry.space_group_name_H-M   'P 1'
#
loop_
_entity.id
_entity.type
_entity.pdbx_description
1 polymer ?
#
loop_
_entity_poly.entity_id
_entity_poly.type
_entity_poly.pdbx_seq_one_letter_code
_entity_poly.pdbx_strand_id
1 'polypeptide(L)'
;MQSDGFDLLRDDNCVLSHRAGAPTISIGVGAPDLEMVRGNFRIDDIVQTRLALDCYAEESGVIRLWNAQRPDIVATLALKEQAQQSILKIRCNDPSFNRLWIDMHCAASEAFWGGGEQMSYLRLNGRRFPFWTSEPGVGRDKSTALTQTMDADGLAGGDYWTTNYPQPTWLSSARYAMHLETAAYSVLDLSEAGHIGVECWSANVDLELFDAASLPDLVTNLSNRFGRQPPLPDWAISGAIVGLKDGA
;
A
#
# COMPACT_ATOMS: atom_id res chain seq x y z
N MET A 1 16.23 -14.95 -28.83
CA MET A 1 16.63 -14.88 -27.41
C MET A 1 15.35 -14.62 -26.65
N GLN A 2 14.93 -15.52 -25.79
CA GLN A 2 13.86 -15.22 -24.85
C GLN A 2 14.41 -14.11 -23.92
N SER A 3 13.69 -13.00 -23.76
CA SER A 3 14.06 -11.97 -22.78
C SER A 3 14.06 -12.63 -21.40
N ASP A 4 14.98 -12.29 -20.52
CA ASP A 4 15.05 -12.85 -19.17
C ASP A 4 14.13 -12.12 -18.18
N GLY A 5 13.25 -11.24 -18.69
CA GLY A 5 12.29 -10.45 -17.90
C GLY A 5 11.42 -9.51 -18.73
N PHE A 6 10.66 -8.69 -18.04
CA PHE A 6 9.82 -7.64 -18.61
C PHE A 6 9.93 -6.35 -17.77
N ASP A 7 9.59 -5.24 -18.38
CA ASP A 7 9.52 -3.94 -17.73
C ASP A 7 8.09 -3.38 -17.84
N LEU A 8 7.59 -2.86 -16.72
CA LEU A 8 6.41 -2.01 -16.71
C LEU A 8 6.89 -0.55 -16.78
N LEU A 9 6.58 0.10 -17.87
CA LEU A 9 6.98 1.48 -18.11
C LEU A 9 5.80 2.42 -17.90
N ARG A 10 6.10 3.62 -17.39
CA ARG A 10 5.22 4.77 -17.42
C ARG A 10 5.92 5.85 -18.23
N ASP A 11 5.37 6.20 -19.37
CA ASP A 11 6.11 6.92 -20.40
C ASP A 11 7.45 6.19 -20.68
N ASP A 12 8.59 6.86 -20.55
CA ASP A 12 9.92 6.26 -20.69
C ASP A 12 10.54 5.82 -19.35
N ASN A 13 9.81 5.94 -18.23
CA ASN A 13 10.32 5.60 -16.90
C ASN A 13 9.93 4.19 -16.50
N CYS A 14 10.93 3.37 -16.16
CA CYS A 14 10.68 2.03 -15.63
C CYS A 14 10.17 2.12 -14.19
N VAL A 15 8.96 1.64 -13.95
CA VAL A 15 8.32 1.57 -12.64
C VAL A 15 8.59 0.21 -11.99
N LEU A 16 8.54 -0.87 -12.77
CA LEU A 16 8.81 -2.21 -12.30
C LEU A 16 9.66 -2.94 -13.36
N SER A 17 10.77 -3.51 -12.92
CA SER A 17 11.68 -4.29 -13.77
C SER A 17 11.79 -5.70 -13.20
N HIS A 18 11.09 -6.63 -13.79
CA HIS A 18 11.07 -8.02 -13.35
C HIS A 18 12.06 -8.86 -14.16
N ARG A 19 12.96 -9.58 -13.48
CA ARG A 19 13.95 -10.46 -14.09
C ARG A 19 13.99 -11.81 -13.36
N ALA A 20 14.32 -12.87 -14.05
CA ALA A 20 14.46 -14.20 -13.45
C ALA A 20 15.49 -14.21 -12.30
N GLY A 21 16.61 -13.50 -12.46
CA GLY A 21 17.64 -13.36 -11.43
C GLY A 21 17.35 -12.33 -10.33
N ALA A 22 16.32 -11.46 -10.53
CA ALA A 22 15.91 -10.41 -9.60
C ALA A 22 14.38 -10.22 -9.67
N PRO A 23 13.61 -11.21 -9.19
CA PRO A 23 12.15 -11.17 -9.23
C PRO A 23 11.63 -10.09 -8.28
N THR A 24 10.80 -9.19 -8.82
CA THR A 24 10.22 -8.05 -8.10
C THR A 24 8.82 -8.35 -7.54
N ILE A 25 8.27 -9.52 -7.85
CA ILE A 25 6.98 -9.96 -7.34
C ILE A 25 7.15 -11.27 -6.59
N SER A 26 6.64 -11.32 -5.38
CA SER A 26 6.57 -12.51 -4.56
C SER A 26 5.15 -12.71 -4.06
N ILE A 27 4.74 -13.96 -3.90
CA ILE A 27 3.49 -14.34 -3.24
C ILE A 27 3.77 -15.29 -2.09
N GLY A 28 2.81 -15.41 -1.17
CA GLY A 28 3.06 -16.26 -0.01
C GLY A 28 1.82 -16.60 0.79
N VAL A 29 2.08 -17.40 1.82
CA VAL A 29 1.11 -17.79 2.83
C VAL A 29 1.59 -17.25 4.18
N GLY A 30 0.72 -16.55 4.88
CA GLY A 30 0.97 -16.05 6.22
C GLY A 30 -0.27 -16.15 7.09
N ALA A 31 -0.05 -16.16 8.39
CA ALA A 31 -1.10 -16.12 9.40
C ALA A 31 -0.83 -14.94 10.34
N PRO A 32 -1.77 -13.99 10.46
CA PRO A 32 -1.59 -12.87 11.39
C PRO A 32 -1.80 -13.33 12.83
N ASP A 33 -0.95 -12.84 13.72
CA ASP A 33 -1.21 -12.82 15.15
C ASP A 33 -1.64 -11.38 15.53
N LEU A 34 -2.87 -11.26 15.99
CA LEU A 34 -3.52 -9.98 16.24
C LEU A 34 -3.88 -9.84 17.71
N GLU A 35 -3.34 -8.83 18.36
CA GLU A 35 -3.79 -8.39 19.67
C GLU A 35 -4.43 -7.01 19.57
N MET A 36 -5.69 -6.90 19.99
CA MET A 36 -6.44 -5.65 19.94
C MET A 36 -6.91 -5.23 21.33
N VAL A 37 -6.58 -4.01 21.72
CA VAL A 37 -7.05 -3.38 22.94
C VAL A 37 -7.54 -1.96 22.61
N ARG A 38 -8.84 -1.71 22.85
CA ARG A 38 -9.44 -0.36 22.70
C ARG A 38 -9.22 0.32 21.35
N GLY A 39 -9.21 -0.46 20.27
CA GLY A 39 -8.97 0.09 18.91
C GLY A 39 -7.50 0.26 18.55
N ASN A 40 -6.58 -0.10 19.43
CA ASN A 40 -5.16 -0.24 19.11
C ASN A 40 -4.82 -1.69 18.82
N PHE A 41 -3.89 -1.90 17.92
CA PHE A 41 -3.51 -3.23 17.43
C PHE A 41 -2.01 -3.45 17.55
N ARG A 42 -1.63 -4.62 18.05
CA ARG A 42 -0.35 -5.22 17.73
C ARG A 42 -0.60 -6.27 16.66
N ILE A 43 0.16 -6.18 15.57
CA ILE A 43 0.01 -7.04 14.41
C ILE A 43 1.36 -7.68 14.14
N ASP A 44 1.44 -8.99 14.34
CA ASP A 44 2.59 -9.79 13.98
C ASP A 44 2.21 -10.73 12.85
N ASP A 45 3.00 -10.76 11.76
CA ASP A 45 2.76 -11.66 10.64
C ASP A 45 3.71 -12.84 10.67
N ILE A 46 3.15 -14.03 10.74
CA ILE A 46 3.90 -15.29 10.66
C ILE A 46 3.87 -15.76 9.22
N VAL A 47 4.87 -15.34 8.44
CA VAL A 47 5.03 -15.80 7.05
C VAL A 47 5.51 -17.24 7.04
N GLN A 48 4.66 -18.14 6.56
CA GLN A 48 4.95 -19.57 6.46
C GLN A 48 5.67 -19.92 5.16
N THR A 49 5.32 -19.20 4.08
CA THR A 49 5.88 -19.42 2.75
C THR A 49 5.97 -18.08 2.04
N ARG A 50 7.11 -17.82 1.38
CA ARG A 50 7.27 -16.73 0.42
C ARG A 50 7.96 -17.28 -0.81
N LEU A 51 7.31 -17.17 -1.97
CA LEU A 51 7.80 -17.59 -3.26
C LEU A 51 8.12 -16.36 -4.11
N ALA A 52 9.38 -16.15 -4.39
CA ALA A 52 9.77 -15.20 -5.43
C ALA A 52 9.41 -15.80 -6.79
N LEU A 53 8.71 -15.05 -7.64
CA LEU A 53 8.23 -15.52 -8.94
C LEU A 53 9.32 -15.26 -9.99
N ASP A 54 10.24 -16.20 -10.13
CA ASP A 54 11.48 -16.08 -10.94
C ASP A 54 11.32 -16.52 -12.39
N CYS A 55 10.17 -17.04 -12.76
CA CYS A 55 9.84 -17.44 -14.12
C CYS A 55 8.65 -16.64 -14.65
N TYR A 56 8.64 -16.38 -15.97
CA TYR A 56 7.52 -15.70 -16.60
C TYR A 56 7.27 -16.21 -18.03
N ALA A 57 6.05 -15.99 -18.50
CA ALA A 57 5.64 -16.11 -19.90
C ALA A 57 4.57 -15.06 -20.19
N GLU A 58 4.62 -14.50 -21.39
CA GLU A 58 3.59 -13.61 -21.90
C GLU A 58 2.71 -14.36 -22.90
N GLU A 59 1.41 -14.29 -22.71
CA GLU A 59 0.43 -14.88 -23.61
C GLU A 59 -0.77 -13.95 -23.75
N SER A 60 -1.03 -13.47 -24.95
CA SER A 60 -2.19 -12.62 -25.28
C SER A 60 -2.30 -11.35 -24.40
N GLY A 61 -1.17 -10.70 -24.08
CA GLY A 61 -1.13 -9.49 -23.26
C GLY A 61 -1.28 -9.75 -21.77
N VAL A 62 -1.25 -11.00 -21.34
CA VAL A 62 -1.22 -11.40 -19.92
C VAL A 62 0.14 -12.00 -19.60
N ILE A 63 0.79 -11.51 -18.56
CA ILE A 63 2.03 -12.07 -18.05
C ILE A 63 1.68 -13.09 -16.97
N ARG A 64 2.18 -14.30 -17.12
CA ARG A 64 2.11 -15.37 -16.14
C ARG A 64 3.44 -15.47 -15.42
N LEU A 65 3.41 -15.49 -14.10
CA LEU A 65 4.58 -15.58 -13.23
C LEU A 65 4.46 -16.83 -12.37
N TRP A 66 5.57 -17.52 -12.17
CA TRP A 66 5.65 -18.67 -11.24
C TRP A 66 7.05 -18.81 -10.66
N ASN A 67 7.17 -19.61 -9.62
CA ASN A 67 8.47 -20.01 -9.10
C ASN A 67 8.93 -21.30 -9.76
N ALA A 68 10.19 -21.39 -10.16
CA ALA A 68 10.74 -22.57 -10.85
C ALA A 68 10.56 -23.90 -10.09
N GLN A 69 10.53 -23.85 -8.75
CA GLN A 69 10.33 -25.02 -7.88
C GLN A 69 8.85 -25.35 -7.63
N ARG A 70 7.95 -24.38 -7.91
CA ARG A 70 6.50 -24.50 -7.71
C ARG A 70 5.74 -23.97 -8.93
N PRO A 71 5.89 -24.64 -10.09
CA PRO A 71 5.27 -24.19 -11.34
C PRO A 71 3.74 -24.35 -11.37
N ASP A 72 3.18 -25.06 -10.39
CA ASP A 72 1.75 -25.22 -10.15
C ASP A 72 1.11 -23.93 -9.61
N ILE A 73 1.88 -23.11 -8.92
CA ILE A 73 1.42 -21.84 -8.36
C ILE A 73 1.75 -20.70 -9.31
N VAL A 74 0.71 -20.12 -9.88
CA VAL A 74 0.84 -19.09 -10.93
C VAL A 74 0.14 -17.80 -10.50
N ALA A 75 0.84 -16.69 -10.56
CA ALA A 75 0.25 -15.37 -10.56
C ALA A 75 0.13 -14.84 -11.99
N THR A 76 -0.97 -14.18 -12.30
CA THR A 76 -1.18 -13.50 -13.58
C THR A 76 -1.19 -11.98 -13.37
N LEU A 77 -0.54 -11.27 -14.29
CA LEU A 77 -0.55 -9.81 -14.38
C LEU A 77 -1.23 -9.43 -15.69
N ALA A 78 -2.30 -8.65 -15.59
CA ALA A 78 -3.00 -8.09 -16.73
C ALA A 78 -3.10 -6.58 -16.59
N LEU A 79 -2.55 -5.84 -17.55
CA LEU A 79 -2.66 -4.39 -17.60
C LEU A 79 -3.93 -4.01 -18.37
N LYS A 80 -4.76 -3.15 -17.74
CA LYS A 80 -5.93 -2.56 -18.38
C LYS A 80 -5.72 -1.04 -18.44
N GLU A 81 -5.55 -0.53 -19.62
CA GLU A 81 -5.45 0.92 -19.84
C GLU A 81 -6.82 1.58 -19.94
N GLN A 82 -6.95 2.77 -19.37
CA GLN A 82 -8.10 3.65 -19.41
C GLN A 82 -7.61 5.09 -19.64
N ALA A 83 -8.53 6.00 -19.97
CA ALA A 83 -8.17 7.36 -20.41
C ALA A 83 -7.35 8.19 -19.37
N GLN A 84 -7.46 7.89 -18.08
CA GLN A 84 -6.79 8.66 -17.00
C GLN A 84 -6.10 7.78 -15.96
N GLN A 85 -6.12 6.47 -16.16
CA GLN A 85 -5.50 5.51 -15.25
C GLN A 85 -5.18 4.20 -15.96
N SER A 86 -4.20 3.49 -15.47
CA SER A 86 -3.93 2.10 -15.82
C SER A 86 -4.14 1.23 -14.60
N ILE A 87 -4.71 0.05 -14.79
CA ILE A 87 -4.98 -0.91 -13.71
C ILE A 87 -4.16 -2.17 -13.96
N LEU A 88 -3.20 -2.44 -13.08
CA LEU A 88 -2.48 -3.69 -13.06
C LEU A 88 -3.23 -4.68 -12.16
N LYS A 89 -3.85 -5.68 -12.78
CA LYS A 89 -4.56 -6.74 -12.08
C LYS A 89 -3.62 -7.89 -11.77
N ILE A 90 -3.48 -8.22 -10.51
CA ILE A 90 -2.66 -9.33 -10.02
C ILE A 90 -3.58 -10.39 -9.44
N ARG A 91 -3.46 -11.63 -9.95
CA ARG A 91 -4.32 -12.74 -9.50
C ARG A 91 -3.49 -14.02 -9.34
N CYS A 92 -3.59 -14.64 -8.18
CA CYS A 92 -3.01 -15.95 -7.90
C CYS A 92 -4.05 -17.07 -8.17
N ASN A 93 -3.63 -18.16 -8.79
CA ASN A 93 -4.51 -19.30 -9.09
C ASN A 93 -4.81 -20.17 -7.86
N ASP A 94 -4.01 -20.07 -6.80
CA ASP A 94 -4.19 -20.83 -5.56
C ASP A 94 -4.74 -19.92 -4.45
N PRO A 95 -5.97 -20.16 -3.96
CA PRO A 95 -6.61 -19.33 -2.95
C PRO A 95 -5.98 -19.46 -1.55
N SER A 96 -5.09 -20.42 -1.32
CA SER A 96 -4.34 -20.53 -0.07
C SER A 96 -3.26 -19.47 0.06
N PHE A 97 -2.80 -18.89 -1.06
CA PHE A 97 -1.86 -17.77 -1.06
C PHE A 97 -2.58 -16.47 -0.72
N ASN A 98 -2.15 -15.83 0.35
CA ASN A 98 -2.80 -14.67 0.94
C ASN A 98 -1.83 -13.53 1.25
N ARG A 99 -0.64 -13.54 0.65
CA ARG A 99 0.37 -12.48 0.72
C ARG A 99 0.90 -12.15 -0.66
N LEU A 100 1.14 -10.86 -0.88
CA LEU A 100 1.77 -10.31 -2.07
C LEU A 100 2.81 -9.30 -1.65
N TRP A 101 3.98 -9.33 -2.28
CA TRP A 101 5.00 -8.30 -2.20
C TRP A 101 5.35 -7.84 -3.60
N ILE A 102 5.43 -6.54 -3.79
CA ILE A 102 5.84 -5.90 -5.04
C ILE A 102 6.97 -4.92 -4.73
N ASP A 103 8.07 -5.08 -5.43
CA ASP A 103 9.21 -4.19 -5.36
C ASP A 103 9.29 -3.36 -6.65
N MET A 104 9.17 -2.04 -6.54
CA MET A 104 9.17 -1.10 -7.65
C MET A 104 10.32 -0.13 -7.54
N HIS A 105 10.70 0.48 -8.65
CA HIS A 105 11.77 1.45 -8.72
C HIS A 105 11.22 2.86 -8.87
N CYS A 106 11.95 3.83 -8.30
CA CYS A 106 11.70 5.26 -8.46
C CYS A 106 13.03 6.04 -8.48
N ALA A 107 12.98 7.31 -8.79
CA ALA A 107 14.18 8.14 -8.65
C ALA A 107 14.50 8.35 -7.16
N ALA A 108 15.79 8.26 -6.78
CA ALA A 108 16.20 8.44 -5.37
C ALA A 108 15.82 9.82 -4.79
N SER A 109 15.64 10.83 -5.64
CA SER A 109 15.20 12.18 -5.27
C SER A 109 13.67 12.33 -5.20
N GLU A 110 12.92 11.31 -5.59
CA GLU A 110 11.46 11.35 -5.67
C GLU A 110 10.84 11.50 -4.27
N ALA A 111 9.85 12.35 -4.16
CA ALA A 111 9.14 12.59 -2.91
C ALA A 111 7.73 12.02 -2.98
N PHE A 112 7.26 11.47 -1.85
CA PHE A 112 5.98 10.80 -1.74
C PHE A 112 5.11 11.42 -0.65
N TRP A 113 3.80 11.50 -0.93
CA TRP A 113 2.74 12.00 -0.04
C TRP A 113 1.52 11.07 -0.11
N GLY A 114 0.60 11.21 0.82
CA GLY A 114 -0.65 10.45 0.85
C GLY A 114 -0.73 9.51 2.05
N GLY A 115 -1.22 8.30 1.84
CA GLY A 115 -1.41 7.33 2.91
C GLY A 115 -2.68 7.57 3.75
N GLY A 116 -3.60 8.42 3.28
CA GLY A 116 -4.77 8.84 4.02
C GLY A 116 -4.45 9.98 5.00
N GLU A 117 -5.05 9.96 6.17
CA GLU A 117 -4.78 10.95 7.23
C GLU A 117 -3.48 10.60 7.96
N GLN A 118 -2.34 11.06 7.41
CA GLN A 118 -1.04 10.90 8.03
C GLN A 118 -0.72 12.12 8.91
N MET A 119 -0.82 11.94 10.22
CA MET A 119 -0.79 13.05 11.18
C MET A 119 0.63 13.46 11.59
N SER A 120 1.64 12.61 11.38
CA SER A 120 3.01 12.88 11.84
C SER A 120 3.93 13.39 10.75
N TYR A 121 3.79 12.93 9.52
CA TYR A 121 4.67 13.28 8.42
C TYR A 121 3.90 13.56 7.14
N LEU A 122 4.08 14.77 6.59
CA LEU A 122 3.54 15.09 5.27
C LEU A 122 4.29 14.33 4.17
N ARG A 123 5.62 14.29 4.24
CA ARG A 123 6.46 13.53 3.32
C ARG A 123 6.72 12.14 3.89
N LEU A 124 6.41 11.11 3.10
CA LEU A 124 6.45 9.71 3.55
C LEU A 124 7.84 9.07 3.44
N ASN A 125 8.76 9.62 2.64
CA ASN A 125 10.09 9.06 2.41
C ASN A 125 10.85 8.71 3.70
N GLY A 126 11.64 7.65 3.64
CA GLY A 126 12.46 7.17 4.75
C GLY A 126 11.69 6.38 5.80
N ARG A 127 10.47 5.94 5.49
CA ARG A 127 9.58 5.28 6.46
C ARG A 127 8.72 4.21 5.83
N ARG A 128 8.18 3.35 6.69
CA ARG A 128 7.24 2.28 6.35
C ARG A 128 5.88 2.61 6.95
N PHE A 129 4.82 2.56 6.14
CA PHE A 129 3.46 2.93 6.54
C PHE A 129 2.52 1.73 6.41
N PRO A 130 2.14 1.08 7.51
CA PRO A 130 1.04 0.15 7.54
C PRO A 130 -0.29 0.88 7.28
N PHE A 131 -1.10 0.35 6.38
CA PHE A 131 -2.47 0.82 6.14
C PHE A 131 -3.43 -0.04 6.95
N TRP A 132 -3.65 0.37 8.17
CA TRP A 132 -4.54 -0.25 9.13
C TRP A 132 -5.17 0.79 10.03
N THR A 133 -6.50 0.74 10.18
CA THR A 133 -7.19 1.66 11.08
C THR A 133 -6.83 1.35 12.53
N SER A 134 -6.32 2.34 13.24
CA SER A 134 -5.95 2.24 14.64
C SER A 134 -6.17 3.57 15.33
N GLU A 135 -6.55 3.55 16.61
CA GLU A 135 -6.61 4.78 17.41
C GLU A 135 -5.24 5.46 17.42
N PRO A 136 -5.18 6.78 17.20
CA PRO A 136 -3.91 7.51 17.19
C PRO A 136 -3.08 7.39 18.47
N GLY A 137 -3.71 7.10 19.60
CA GLY A 137 -3.07 6.85 20.88
C GLY A 137 -2.34 8.06 21.47
N VAL A 138 -1.63 7.84 22.58
CA VAL A 138 -0.82 8.83 23.26
C VAL A 138 0.63 8.75 22.77
N GLY A 139 1.17 9.89 22.36
CA GLY A 139 2.49 9.95 21.72
C GLY A 139 2.43 9.51 20.27
N ARG A 140 3.54 9.67 19.56
CA ARG A 140 3.65 9.33 18.13
C ARG A 140 5.03 8.78 17.79
N ASP A 141 5.67 8.22 18.78
CA ASP A 141 7.01 7.66 18.64
C ASP A 141 7.21 6.60 19.73
N LYS A 142 7.15 5.33 19.31
CA LYS A 142 7.33 4.19 20.22
C LYS A 142 8.73 4.07 20.81
N SER A 143 9.68 4.90 20.39
CA SER A 143 10.99 5.01 21.03
C SER A 143 10.97 5.87 22.31
N THR A 144 9.92 6.68 22.51
CA THR A 144 9.81 7.54 23.69
C THR A 144 9.25 6.81 24.92
N ALA A 145 9.74 7.18 26.10
CA ALA A 145 9.28 6.58 27.37
C ALA A 145 7.77 6.79 27.59
N LEU A 146 7.21 7.93 27.18
CA LEU A 146 5.78 8.20 27.28
C LEU A 146 4.97 7.18 26.49
N THR A 147 5.28 7.01 25.19
CA THR A 147 4.57 6.09 24.33
C THR A 147 4.73 4.64 24.80
N GLN A 148 5.94 4.25 25.23
CA GLN A 148 6.20 2.92 25.77
C GLN A 148 5.37 2.62 27.02
N THR A 149 5.26 3.59 27.94
CA THR A 149 4.44 3.44 29.14
C THR A 149 2.97 3.25 28.79
N MET A 150 2.43 4.07 27.88
CA MET A 150 1.04 3.97 27.45
C MET A 150 0.76 2.67 26.69
N ASP A 151 1.74 2.19 25.93
CA ASP A 151 1.63 0.90 25.21
C ASP A 151 1.64 -0.28 26.17
N ALA A 152 2.49 -0.25 27.19
CA ALA A 152 2.56 -1.27 28.23
C ALA A 152 1.27 -1.34 29.06
N ASP A 153 0.64 -0.19 29.36
CA ASP A 153 -0.57 -0.10 30.16
C ASP A 153 -1.88 -0.46 29.41
N GLY A 154 -1.79 -0.94 28.19
CA GLY A 154 -2.98 -1.39 27.49
C GLY A 154 -3.02 -1.00 26.01
N LEU A 155 -1.87 -1.04 25.35
CA LEU A 155 -1.72 -0.72 23.92
C LEU A 155 -2.26 0.65 23.53
N ALA A 156 -2.17 1.62 24.46
CA ALA A 156 -2.66 3.00 24.25
C ALA A 156 -1.61 3.93 23.63
N GLY A 157 -0.40 3.44 23.38
CA GLY A 157 0.69 4.19 22.74
C GLY A 157 0.49 4.27 21.23
N GLY A 158 0.55 5.49 20.67
CA GLY A 158 0.53 5.73 19.24
C GLY A 158 1.92 5.59 18.60
N ASP A 159 1.94 5.46 17.28
CA ASP A 159 3.15 5.60 16.49
C ASP A 159 2.91 6.60 15.35
N TYR A 160 3.96 6.94 14.59
CA TYR A 160 3.88 7.96 13.53
C TYR A 160 2.86 7.60 12.43
N TRP A 161 2.58 6.32 12.23
CA TRP A 161 1.67 5.81 11.21
C TRP A 161 0.26 5.53 11.72
N THR A 162 0.01 5.58 13.04
CA THR A 162 -1.33 5.30 13.58
C THR A 162 -2.32 6.38 13.20
N THR A 163 -3.44 5.98 12.63
CA THR A 163 -4.49 6.87 12.14
C THR A 163 -5.84 6.17 12.09
N ASN A 164 -6.92 6.94 12.24
CA ASN A 164 -8.29 6.45 12.07
C ASN A 164 -8.67 6.27 10.60
N TYR A 165 -7.95 6.92 9.68
CA TYR A 165 -8.25 6.91 8.25
C TYR A 165 -7.00 6.64 7.39
N PRO A 166 -6.45 5.42 7.42
CA PRO A 166 -5.43 5.03 6.48
C PRO A 166 -6.04 4.83 5.09
N GLN A 167 -5.32 5.22 4.04
CA GLN A 167 -5.73 4.99 2.66
C GLN A 167 -4.52 4.52 1.85
N PRO A 168 -4.57 3.35 1.18
CA PRO A 168 -3.46 2.84 0.40
C PRO A 168 -3.34 3.56 -0.95
N THR A 169 -3.22 4.88 -0.88
CA THR A 169 -3.04 5.79 -2.02
C THR A 169 -1.85 6.69 -1.74
N TRP A 170 -0.90 6.75 -2.65
CA TRP A 170 0.25 7.63 -2.54
C TRP A 170 0.52 8.37 -3.84
N LEU A 171 0.99 9.60 -3.70
CA LEU A 171 1.33 10.50 -4.79
C LEU A 171 2.83 10.71 -4.85
N SER A 172 3.37 10.87 -6.05
CA SER A 172 4.77 11.13 -6.31
C SER A 172 5.03 12.52 -6.89
N SER A 173 6.17 13.09 -6.54
CA SER A 173 6.69 14.32 -7.18
C SER A 173 6.93 14.14 -8.69
N ALA A 174 7.03 12.92 -9.18
CA ALA A 174 7.10 12.59 -10.60
C ALA A 174 5.72 12.62 -11.29
N ARG A 175 4.69 13.18 -10.64
CA ARG A 175 3.35 13.43 -11.16
C ARG A 175 2.56 12.18 -11.49
N TYR A 176 2.72 11.13 -10.70
CA TYR A 176 1.85 9.98 -10.69
C TYR A 176 1.32 9.69 -9.30
N ALA A 177 0.25 8.93 -9.22
CA ALA A 177 -0.24 8.35 -7.98
C ALA A 177 -0.54 6.87 -8.19
N MET A 178 -0.45 6.13 -7.10
CA MET A 178 -0.85 4.73 -7.05
C MET A 178 -1.90 4.53 -5.98
N HIS A 179 -2.83 3.64 -6.26
CA HIS A 179 -3.83 3.20 -5.30
C HIS A 179 -3.93 1.67 -5.33
N LEU A 180 -3.82 1.05 -4.16
CA LEU A 180 -4.04 -0.38 -4.02
C LEU A 180 -5.50 -0.61 -3.64
N GLU A 181 -6.31 -1.11 -4.59
CA GLU A 181 -7.73 -1.39 -4.37
C GLU A 181 -7.88 -2.65 -3.51
N THR A 182 -7.88 -2.46 -2.20
CA THR A 182 -7.94 -3.55 -1.23
C THR A 182 -8.51 -3.07 0.11
N ALA A 183 -9.22 -3.96 0.80
CA ALA A 183 -9.57 -3.84 2.21
C ALA A 183 -8.65 -4.67 3.12
N ALA A 184 -7.68 -5.40 2.55
CA ALA A 184 -6.73 -6.17 3.32
C ALA A 184 -5.67 -5.25 3.94
N TYR A 185 -5.08 -5.69 5.05
CA TYR A 185 -3.88 -5.06 5.59
C TYR A 185 -2.83 -4.93 4.50
N SER A 186 -2.25 -3.76 4.38
CA SER A 186 -1.19 -3.51 3.41
C SER A 186 -0.15 -2.54 3.99
N VAL A 187 1.01 -2.50 3.37
CA VAL A 187 2.12 -1.67 3.80
C VAL A 187 2.74 -1.01 2.58
N LEU A 188 3.01 0.28 2.70
CA LEU A 188 3.88 1.03 1.79
C LEU A 188 5.23 1.22 2.47
N ASP A 189 6.28 0.70 1.85
CA ASP A 189 7.64 0.84 2.34
C ASP A 189 8.44 1.80 1.43
N LEU A 190 8.78 2.95 1.97
CA LEU A 190 9.59 4.00 1.35
C LEU A 190 10.87 4.26 2.15
N SER A 191 11.31 3.29 2.96
CA SER A 191 12.47 3.42 3.84
C SER A 191 13.78 3.54 3.08
N GLU A 192 13.86 2.97 1.89
CA GLU A 192 15.03 3.00 1.02
C GLU A 192 14.81 3.98 -0.15
N ALA A 193 15.80 4.85 -0.39
CA ALA A 193 15.75 5.79 -1.50
C ALA A 193 15.86 5.05 -2.85
N GLY A 194 14.99 5.39 -3.80
CA GLY A 194 14.94 4.75 -5.11
C GLY A 194 14.10 3.48 -5.16
N HIS A 195 13.45 3.13 -4.06
CA HIS A 195 12.65 1.91 -3.93
C HIS A 195 11.26 2.21 -3.36
N ILE A 196 10.26 1.48 -3.85
CA ILE A 196 8.89 1.48 -3.36
C ILE A 196 8.50 0.02 -3.11
N GLY A 197 8.43 -0.38 -1.85
CA GLY A 197 7.94 -1.69 -1.45
C GLY A 197 6.43 -1.65 -1.16
N VAL A 198 5.69 -2.61 -1.69
CA VAL A 198 4.28 -2.83 -1.35
C VAL A 198 4.11 -4.24 -0.81
N GLU A 199 3.51 -4.34 0.36
CA GLU A 199 3.06 -5.60 0.93
C GLU A 199 1.53 -5.57 1.02
N CYS A 200 0.87 -6.67 0.67
CA CYS A 200 -0.58 -6.81 0.83
C CYS A 200 -0.93 -8.20 1.34
N TRP A 201 -1.86 -8.28 2.30
CA TRP A 201 -2.36 -9.55 2.82
C TRP A 201 -3.53 -10.07 1.98
N SER A 202 -3.30 -10.00 0.68
CA SER A 202 -4.09 -10.61 -0.37
C SER A 202 -3.18 -10.88 -1.57
N ALA A 203 -3.22 -12.06 -2.14
CA ALA A 203 -2.53 -12.38 -3.38
C ALA A 203 -3.34 -11.97 -4.63
N ASN A 204 -4.52 -11.35 -4.43
CA ASN A 204 -5.42 -10.90 -5.49
C ASN A 204 -5.73 -9.43 -5.27
N VAL A 205 -5.10 -8.55 -6.05
CA VAL A 205 -5.23 -7.09 -5.92
C VAL A 205 -5.28 -6.41 -7.28
N ASP A 206 -5.88 -5.23 -7.31
CA ASP A 206 -5.77 -4.27 -8.40
C ASP A 206 -4.89 -3.11 -7.93
N LEU A 207 -3.81 -2.83 -8.65
CA LEU A 207 -2.99 -1.65 -8.44
C LEU A 207 -3.33 -0.64 -9.53
N GLU A 208 -3.96 0.46 -9.13
CA GLU A 208 -4.32 1.56 -10.01
C GLU A 208 -3.17 2.57 -10.09
N LEU A 209 -2.79 2.95 -11.29
CA LEU A 209 -1.79 3.96 -11.58
C LEU A 209 -2.46 5.14 -12.27
N PHE A 210 -2.29 6.33 -11.73
CA PHE A 210 -2.76 7.59 -12.26
C PHE A 210 -1.57 8.44 -12.66
N ASP A 211 -1.67 9.17 -13.74
CA ASP A 211 -0.72 10.18 -14.17
C ASP A 211 -1.41 11.49 -14.54
N ALA A 212 -0.66 12.59 -14.57
CA ALA A 212 -1.17 13.88 -14.97
C ALA A 212 -0.03 14.83 -15.38
N ALA A 213 -0.41 15.89 -16.11
CA ALA A 213 0.55 16.93 -16.52
C ALA A 213 1.07 17.76 -15.32
N SER A 214 0.29 17.82 -14.22
CA SER A 214 0.66 18.54 -13.00
C SER A 214 0.13 17.83 -11.74
N LEU A 215 0.69 18.15 -10.57
CA LEU A 215 0.17 17.63 -9.29
C LEU A 215 -1.28 18.08 -9.00
N PRO A 216 -1.73 19.29 -9.28
CA PRO A 216 -3.14 19.65 -9.15
C PRO A 216 -4.08 18.82 -10.05
N ASP A 217 -3.67 18.54 -11.30
CA ASP A 217 -4.45 17.67 -12.19
C ASP A 217 -4.50 16.24 -11.66
N LEU A 218 -3.39 15.73 -11.09
CA LEU A 218 -3.34 14.42 -10.47
C LEU A 218 -4.33 14.31 -9.30
N VAL A 219 -4.36 15.31 -8.42
CA VAL A 219 -5.34 15.38 -7.31
C VAL A 219 -6.77 15.44 -7.84
N THR A 220 -6.99 16.15 -8.97
CA THR A 220 -8.29 16.19 -9.64
C THR A 220 -8.71 14.81 -10.15
N ASN A 221 -7.78 14.06 -10.78
CA ASN A 221 -8.04 12.70 -11.26
C ASN A 221 -8.40 11.76 -10.11
N LEU A 222 -7.66 11.81 -9.00
CA LEU A 222 -7.97 11.05 -7.79
C LEU A 222 -9.34 11.43 -7.21
N SER A 223 -9.66 12.75 -7.16
CA SER A 223 -10.97 13.21 -6.68
C SER A 223 -12.11 12.73 -7.57
N ASN A 224 -11.89 12.62 -8.88
CA ASN A 224 -12.88 12.05 -9.80
C ASN A 224 -13.07 10.54 -9.59
N ARG A 225 -12.01 9.82 -9.25
CA ARG A 225 -12.06 8.37 -8.96
C ARG A 225 -12.77 8.06 -7.64
N PHE A 226 -12.43 8.79 -6.58
CA PHE A 226 -12.98 8.53 -5.23
C PHE A 226 -14.24 9.33 -4.90
N GLY A 227 -14.56 10.31 -5.71
CA GLY A 227 -15.64 11.25 -5.47
C GLY A 227 -15.17 12.47 -4.68
N ARG A 228 -16.04 13.47 -4.64
CA ARG A 228 -15.83 14.71 -3.88
C ARG A 228 -16.85 14.78 -2.77
N GLN A 229 -16.41 15.24 -1.61
CA GLN A 229 -17.34 15.54 -0.53
C GLN A 229 -18.34 16.62 -0.99
N PRO A 230 -19.65 16.41 -0.79
CA PRO A 230 -20.63 17.42 -1.08
C PRO A 230 -20.43 18.65 -0.16
N PRO A 231 -20.92 19.83 -0.55
CA PRO A 231 -20.91 20.98 0.36
C PRO A 231 -21.55 20.63 1.69
N LEU A 232 -20.92 21.02 2.78
CA LEU A 232 -21.52 20.84 4.10
C LEU A 232 -22.75 21.76 4.21
N PRO A 233 -23.87 21.26 4.73
CA PRO A 233 -25.02 22.11 5.01
C PRO A 233 -24.71 23.07 6.16
N ASP A 234 -25.38 24.26 6.16
CA ASP A 234 -25.10 25.32 7.14
C ASP A 234 -25.20 24.85 8.60
N TRP A 235 -26.13 23.92 8.89
CA TRP A 235 -26.28 23.38 10.24
C TRP A 235 -25.06 22.57 10.71
N ALA A 236 -24.29 21.96 9.81
CA ALA A 236 -23.08 21.23 10.15
C ALA A 236 -21.90 22.16 10.51
N ILE A 237 -21.97 23.42 10.02
CA ILE A 237 -20.94 24.44 10.27
C ILE A 237 -21.31 25.28 11.51
N SER A 238 -22.59 25.44 11.80
CA SER A 238 -23.10 26.37 12.84
C SER A 238 -23.22 25.74 14.23
N GLY A 239 -22.98 24.48 14.40
CA GLY A 239 -23.04 23.82 15.71
C GLY A 239 -22.37 22.46 15.73
N ALA A 240 -21.83 22.09 16.90
CA ALA A 240 -21.31 20.77 17.16
C ALA A 240 -22.14 20.08 18.26
N ILE A 241 -22.52 18.84 18.02
CA ILE A 241 -23.05 17.97 19.10
C ILE A 241 -21.85 17.24 19.68
N VAL A 242 -21.48 17.56 20.90
CA VAL A 242 -20.43 16.87 21.65
C VAL A 242 -21.06 15.79 22.52
N GLY A 243 -20.86 14.54 22.16
CA GLY A 243 -21.17 13.41 23.03
C GLY A 243 -19.97 13.13 23.94
N LEU A 244 -20.10 13.37 25.24
CA LEU A 244 -19.13 12.93 26.23
C LEU A 244 -19.60 11.59 26.79
N LYS A 245 -18.76 10.57 26.69
CA LYS A 245 -18.95 9.35 27.43
C LYS A 245 -18.47 9.61 28.86
N ASP A 246 -19.36 9.46 29.85
CA ASP A 246 -18.98 9.52 31.24
C ASP A 246 -17.86 8.53 31.50
N GLY A 247 -16.68 9.06 31.77
CA GLY A 247 -15.61 8.33 32.40
C GLY A 247 -15.96 8.20 33.88
N ALA A 248 -16.76 7.20 34.21
CA ALA A 248 -16.88 6.80 35.60
C ALA A 248 -15.70 5.95 35.99
#